data_d3b163b5bcc08ee177a3df74f4d6cc0d
#
_entry.id   d3b163b5bcc08ee177a3df74f4d6cc0d
#
_cell.length_a   1.000
_cell.length_b   1.000
_cell.length_c   1.000
_cell.angle_alpha   90.00
_cell.angle_beta   90.00
_cell.angle_gamma   90.00
#
_symmetry.space_group_name_H-M   'P 1'
#
loop_
_entity.id
_entity.type
_entity.pdbx_description
1 polymer ?
#
loop_
_entity_poly.entity_id
_entity_poly.type
_entity_poly.pdbx_seq_one_letter_code
_entity_poly.pdbx_strand_id
1 'polypeptide(L)'
;MGTAERRYEIMKTLCRRRYETIRNLASEFGVSTRTIQRDIETLSRTEPIYTQFGKYGGGVYVVESYSMDRMYMKEQELDVLRKLYIAAYEQGSLLTDDEKSLLSSLISQYSKPKINQ
;
A
#
# COMPACT_ATOMS: atom_id res chain seq x y z
N MET A 1 8.79 21.20 10.22
CA MET A 1 8.25 19.83 10.06
C MET A 1 9.41 18.86 9.95
N GLY A 2 9.43 17.83 10.78
CA GLY A 2 10.47 16.81 10.74
C GLY A 2 10.27 15.84 9.57
N THR A 3 11.29 15.05 9.29
CA THR A 3 11.27 14.10 8.16
C THR A 3 10.14 13.07 8.28
N ALA A 4 9.97 12.46 9.43
CA ALA A 4 8.91 11.46 9.65
C ALA A 4 7.52 12.08 9.49
N GLU A 5 7.31 13.25 10.04
CA GLU A 5 6.04 13.97 9.91
C GLU A 5 5.77 14.35 8.46
N ARG A 6 6.78 14.83 7.75
CA ARG A 6 6.64 15.17 6.33
C ARG A 6 6.24 13.97 5.50
N ARG A 7 6.90 12.82 5.70
CA ARG A 7 6.58 11.58 4.97
C ARG A 7 5.16 11.12 5.25
N TYR A 8 4.72 11.22 6.50
CA TYR A 8 3.34 10.90 6.86
C TYR A 8 2.34 11.82 6.13
N GLU A 9 2.61 13.12 6.12
CA GLU A 9 1.75 14.09 5.45
C GLU A 9 1.75 13.90 3.92
N ILE A 10 2.88 13.51 3.34
CA ILE A 10 2.97 13.14 1.92
C ILE A 10 2.04 11.96 1.63
N MET A 11 2.08 10.91 2.45
CA MET A 11 1.20 9.74 2.27
C MET A 11 -0.27 10.12 2.38
N LYS A 12 -0.64 10.96 3.35
CA LYS A 12 -2.01 11.45 3.48
C LYS A 12 -2.46 12.18 2.21
N THR A 13 -1.61 13.04 1.69
CA THR A 13 -1.88 13.80 0.47
C THR A 13 -2.06 12.87 -0.73
N LEU A 14 -1.16 11.91 -0.89
CA LEU A 14 -1.22 10.94 -1.98
C LEU A 14 -2.48 10.06 -1.89
N CYS A 15 -2.84 9.60 -0.72
CA CYS A 15 -4.04 8.78 -0.54
C CYS A 15 -5.31 9.56 -0.84
N ARG A 16 -5.34 10.85 -0.52
CA ARG A 16 -6.48 11.71 -0.82
C ARG A 16 -6.60 12.02 -2.31
N ARG A 17 -5.48 12.34 -2.94
CA ARG A 17 -5.45 12.76 -4.36
C ARG A 17 -5.29 11.60 -5.33
N ARG A 18 -4.76 10.48 -4.88
CA ARG A 18 -4.43 9.25 -5.63
C ARG A 18 -3.22 9.41 -6.56
N TYR A 19 -2.85 10.63 -6.91
CA TYR A 19 -1.72 10.97 -7.77
C TYR A 19 -1.26 12.39 -7.47
N GLU A 20 0.06 12.62 -7.52
CA GLU A 20 0.62 13.97 -7.45
C GLU A 20 2.01 14.00 -8.08
N THR A 21 2.39 15.15 -8.59
CA THR A 21 3.74 15.33 -9.16
C THR A 21 4.75 15.60 -8.04
N ILE A 22 6.00 15.20 -8.30
CA ILE A 22 7.12 15.50 -7.40
C ILE A 22 7.26 17.01 -7.21
N ARG A 23 7.11 17.76 -8.29
CA ARG A 23 7.24 19.23 -8.27
C ARG A 23 6.18 19.88 -7.37
N ASN A 24 4.94 19.45 -7.47
CA ASN A 24 3.86 19.99 -6.64
C ASN A 24 4.06 19.66 -5.18
N LEU A 25 4.47 18.43 -4.89
CA LEU A 25 4.77 18.04 -3.50
C LEU A 25 5.91 18.87 -2.93
N ALA A 26 6.97 19.09 -3.70
CA ALA A 26 8.10 19.92 -3.27
C ALA A 26 7.65 21.34 -2.96
N SER A 27 6.83 21.91 -3.83
CA SER A 27 6.29 23.27 -3.64
C SER A 27 5.41 23.34 -2.38
N GLU A 28 4.50 22.40 -2.20
CA GLU A 28 3.58 22.39 -1.04
C GLU A 28 4.31 22.23 0.28
N PHE A 29 5.32 21.36 0.31
CA PHE A 29 6.04 21.08 1.55
C PHE A 29 7.25 21.98 1.76
N GLY A 30 7.52 22.89 0.83
CA GLY A 30 8.62 23.85 0.96
C GLY A 30 9.99 23.21 0.99
N VAL A 31 10.18 22.12 0.26
CA VAL A 31 11.45 21.41 0.16
C VAL A 31 11.84 21.22 -1.31
N SER A 32 13.06 20.76 -1.55
CA SER A 32 13.52 20.51 -2.91
C SER A 32 12.86 19.26 -3.51
N THR A 33 12.85 19.19 -4.84
CA THR A 33 12.39 17.98 -5.54
C THR A 33 13.23 16.77 -5.16
N ARG A 34 14.52 16.97 -4.92
CA ARG A 34 15.41 15.89 -4.45
C ARG A 34 14.99 15.33 -3.09
N THR A 35 14.59 16.19 -2.17
CA THR A 35 14.09 15.77 -0.86
C THR A 35 12.82 14.94 -1.01
N ILE A 36 11.88 15.39 -1.86
CA ILE A 36 10.65 14.62 -2.12
C ILE A 36 10.98 13.28 -2.77
N GLN A 37 11.89 13.24 -3.74
CA GLN A 37 12.32 11.99 -4.36
C GLN A 37 12.86 10.99 -3.34
N ARG A 38 13.66 11.46 -2.39
CA ARG A 38 14.17 10.62 -1.30
C ARG A 38 13.04 10.13 -0.39
N ASP A 39 12.10 11.01 -0.07
CA ASP A 39 10.94 10.63 0.75
C ASP A 39 10.11 9.56 0.05
N ILE A 40 9.82 9.72 -1.23
CA ILE A 40 9.06 8.75 -2.02
C ILE A 40 9.81 7.43 -2.13
N GLU A 41 11.12 7.46 -2.35
CA GLU A 41 11.93 6.25 -2.41
C GLU A 41 11.85 5.48 -1.10
N THR A 42 11.95 6.16 0.04
CA THR A 42 11.83 5.53 1.34
C THR A 42 10.43 4.98 1.58
N LEU A 43 9.41 5.78 1.29
CA LEU A 43 8.01 5.37 1.45
C LEU A 43 7.65 4.18 0.57
N SER A 44 8.18 4.11 -0.65
CA SER A 44 7.85 3.03 -1.59
C SER A 44 8.32 1.66 -1.13
N ARG A 45 9.22 1.60 -0.14
CA ARG A 45 9.67 0.33 0.44
C ARG A 45 8.61 -0.34 1.29
N THR A 46 7.75 0.44 1.92
CA THR A 46 6.72 -0.06 2.85
C THR A 46 5.31 0.27 2.42
N GLU A 47 5.12 1.29 1.59
CA GLU A 47 3.81 1.76 1.19
C GLU A 47 3.53 1.42 -0.28
N PRO A 48 2.25 1.13 -0.63
CA PRO A 48 1.88 0.74 -1.99
C PRO A 48 1.78 1.97 -2.91
N ILE A 49 2.89 2.61 -3.15
CA ILE A 49 3.02 3.74 -4.08
C ILE A 49 4.08 3.40 -5.13
N TYR A 50 3.94 4.01 -6.29
CA TYR A 50 4.90 3.83 -7.38
C TYR A 50 5.04 5.13 -8.16
N THR A 51 6.18 5.28 -8.82
CA THR A 51 6.44 6.44 -9.66
C THR A 51 6.34 6.04 -11.12
N GLN A 52 5.82 6.97 -11.94
CA GLN A 52 5.86 6.85 -13.38
C GLN A 52 6.54 8.09 -13.94
N PHE A 53 7.50 7.88 -14.81
CA PHE A 53 8.17 8.97 -15.50
C PHE A 53 7.25 9.49 -16.60
N GLY A 54 7.16 10.79 -16.69
CA GLY A 54 6.35 11.45 -17.67
C GLY A 54 7.07 12.62 -18.31
N LYS A 55 6.41 13.22 -19.27
CA LYS A 55 6.92 14.33 -20.06
C LYS A 55 7.36 15.54 -19.22
N TYR A 56 6.83 15.66 -17.99
CA TYR A 56 7.02 16.80 -17.12
C TYR A 56 7.64 16.44 -15.76
N GLY A 57 8.54 15.44 -15.75
CA GLY A 57 9.30 15.10 -14.54
C GLY A 57 8.74 14.01 -13.65
N GLY A 58 7.63 13.41 -14.06
CA GLY A 58 7.12 12.25 -13.35
C GLY A 58 6.18 12.56 -12.20
N GLY A 59 5.45 11.55 -11.78
CA GLY A 59 4.51 11.63 -10.71
C GLY A 59 4.47 10.37 -9.87
N VAL A 60 3.79 10.46 -8.74
CA VAL A 60 3.63 9.38 -7.77
C VAL A 60 2.17 8.98 -7.74
N TYR A 61 1.93 7.67 -7.81
CA TYR A 61 0.60 7.08 -7.80
C TYR A 61 0.45 6.17 -6.58
N VAL A 62 -0.74 6.12 -6.04
CA VAL A 62 -1.11 5.17 -5.00
C VAL A 62 -1.83 4.00 -5.67
N VAL A 63 -1.51 2.77 -5.26
CA VAL A 63 -2.25 1.59 -5.73
C VAL A 63 -3.72 1.78 -5.40
N GLU A 64 -4.59 1.54 -6.39
CA GLU A 64 -6.01 1.91 -6.35
C GLU A 64 -6.74 1.39 -5.11
N SER A 65 -6.45 0.16 -4.70
CA SER A 65 -7.11 -0.48 -3.57
C SER A 65 -6.61 -0.05 -2.19
N TYR A 66 -5.57 0.80 -2.13
CA TYR A 66 -5.00 1.21 -0.85
C TYR A 66 -5.71 2.43 -0.26
N SER A 67 -5.92 2.41 1.06
CA SER A 67 -6.40 3.55 1.83
C SER A 67 -5.74 3.56 3.20
N MET A 68 -5.32 4.72 3.68
CA MET A 68 -4.75 4.87 5.02
C MET A 68 -5.79 4.69 6.13
N ASP A 69 -7.06 4.93 5.81
CA ASP A 69 -8.15 4.80 6.78
C ASP A 69 -8.58 3.36 7.00
N ARG A 70 -8.11 2.45 6.15
CA ARG A 70 -8.46 1.04 6.22
C ARG A 70 -7.46 0.29 7.10
N MET A 71 -7.99 -0.55 7.99
CA MET A 71 -7.16 -1.45 8.79
C MET A 71 -6.74 -2.66 7.96
N TYR A 72 -5.46 -2.99 8.05
CA TYR A 72 -4.91 -4.18 7.42
C TYR A 72 -4.33 -5.10 8.49
N MET A 73 -4.37 -6.40 8.22
CA MET A 73 -3.71 -7.38 9.08
C MET A 73 -2.20 -7.33 8.89
N LYS A 74 -1.48 -7.68 9.94
CA LYS A 74 -0.03 -7.86 9.87
C LYS A 74 0.29 -9.09 9.02
N GLU A 75 1.44 -9.09 8.35
CA GLU A 75 1.85 -10.21 7.51
C GLU A 75 1.91 -11.53 8.29
N GLN A 76 2.36 -11.51 9.53
CA GLN A 76 2.38 -12.70 10.39
C GLN A 76 0.99 -13.27 10.62
N GLU A 77 0.01 -12.41 10.82
CA GLU A 77 -1.39 -12.82 10.99
C GLU A 77 -1.95 -13.42 9.70
N LEU A 78 -1.67 -12.78 8.59
CA LEU A 78 -2.09 -13.27 7.27
C LEU A 78 -1.44 -14.62 6.94
N ASP A 79 -0.17 -14.81 7.31
CA ASP A 79 0.52 -16.07 7.08
C ASP A 79 -0.15 -17.23 7.81
N VAL A 80 -0.60 -17.01 9.04
CA VAL A 80 -1.35 -18.03 9.79
C VAL A 80 -2.67 -18.36 9.09
N LEU A 81 -3.41 -17.34 8.65
CA LEU A 81 -4.67 -17.54 7.93
C LEU A 81 -4.46 -18.28 6.61
N ARG A 82 -3.38 -17.95 5.88
CA ARG A 82 -3.05 -18.65 4.63
C ARG A 82 -2.73 -20.12 4.87
N LYS A 83 -1.99 -20.42 5.94
CA LYS A 83 -1.71 -21.82 6.32
C LYS A 83 -2.97 -22.59 6.61
N LEU A 84 -3.89 -21.98 7.36
CA LEU A 84 -5.18 -22.60 7.66
C LEU A 84 -6.01 -22.83 6.41
N TYR A 85 -6.00 -21.87 5.48
CA TYR A 85 -6.71 -21.99 4.21
C TYR A 85 -6.16 -23.15 3.38
N ILE A 86 -4.83 -23.25 3.26
CA ILE A 86 -4.17 -24.33 2.51
C ILE A 86 -4.49 -25.68 3.15
N ALA A 87 -4.38 -25.80 4.47
CA ALA A 87 -4.67 -27.03 5.18
C ALA A 87 -6.12 -27.48 4.98
N ALA A 88 -7.05 -26.54 5.04
CA ALA A 88 -8.47 -26.82 4.80
C ALA A 88 -8.73 -27.29 3.37
N TYR A 89 -7.96 -26.78 2.41
CA TYR A 89 -8.10 -27.15 1.00
C TYR A 89 -7.53 -28.54 0.71
N GLU A 90 -6.37 -28.87 1.30
CA GLU A 90 -5.66 -30.12 1.05
C GLU A 90 -6.26 -31.30 1.79
N GLN A 91 -6.69 -31.11 3.04
CA GLN A 91 -7.18 -32.19 3.88
C GLN A 91 -8.70 -32.38 3.81
N GLY A 92 -9.34 -31.63 3.01
CA GLY A 92 -10.76 -31.71 2.64
C GLY A 92 -11.71 -31.75 3.77
N SER A 93 -12.46 -31.09 4.32
CA SER A 93 -13.64 -31.26 5.13
C SER A 93 -13.75 -30.47 6.43
N LEU A 94 -12.74 -29.75 6.88
CA LEU A 94 -12.89 -28.88 8.03
C LEU A 94 -13.80 -27.68 7.71
N LEU A 95 -13.77 -27.21 6.46
CA LEU A 95 -14.55 -26.08 6.01
C LEU A 95 -15.38 -26.47 4.80
N THR A 96 -16.59 -25.94 4.73
CA THR A 96 -17.40 -26.02 3.52
C THR A 96 -16.80 -25.17 2.42
N ASP A 97 -17.25 -25.35 1.18
CA ASP A 97 -16.79 -24.54 0.05
C ASP A 97 -17.13 -23.06 0.26
N ASP A 98 -18.30 -22.75 0.81
CA ASP A 98 -18.69 -21.38 1.14
C ASP A 98 -17.78 -20.79 2.20
N GLU A 99 -17.43 -21.54 3.22
CA GLU A 99 -16.52 -21.11 4.29
C GLU A 99 -15.10 -20.87 3.74
N LYS A 100 -14.62 -21.74 2.83
CA LYS A 100 -13.34 -21.53 2.16
C LYS A 100 -13.33 -20.22 1.36
N SER A 101 -14.42 -19.94 0.65
CA SER A 101 -14.56 -18.69 -0.10
C SER A 101 -14.56 -17.48 0.81
N LEU A 102 -15.26 -17.55 1.94
CA LEU A 102 -15.27 -16.48 2.93
C LEU A 102 -13.89 -16.24 3.52
N LEU A 103 -13.15 -17.30 3.84
CA LEU A 103 -11.79 -17.16 4.38
C LEU A 103 -10.84 -16.55 3.35
N SER A 104 -10.92 -16.97 2.10
CA SER A 104 -10.14 -16.39 1.01
C SER A 104 -10.44 -14.89 0.83
N SER A 105 -11.71 -14.53 0.88
CA SER A 105 -12.15 -13.13 0.79
C SER A 105 -11.63 -12.30 1.96
N LEU A 106 -11.66 -12.86 3.16
CA LEU A 106 -11.16 -12.19 4.37
C LEU A 106 -9.65 -11.90 4.25
N ILE A 107 -8.88 -12.89 3.84
CA ILE A 107 -7.43 -12.73 3.61
C ILE A 107 -7.17 -11.63 2.59
N SER A 108 -7.87 -11.67 1.47
CA SER A 108 -7.72 -10.68 0.40
C SER A 108 -8.11 -9.27 0.88
N GLN A 109 -9.21 -9.17 1.60
CA GLN A 109 -9.78 -7.90 2.05
C GLN A 109 -8.88 -7.18 3.04
N TYR A 110 -8.21 -7.90 3.92
CA TYR A 110 -7.36 -7.31 4.97
C TYR A 110 -5.87 -7.40 4.67
N SER A 111 -5.49 -7.82 3.47
CA SER A 111 -4.10 -7.76 3.00
C SER A 111 -3.79 -6.37 2.46
N LYS A 112 -2.68 -5.79 2.91
CA LYS A 112 -2.21 -4.52 2.36
C LYS A 112 -1.79 -4.74 0.91
N PRO A 113 -2.26 -3.92 -0.04
CA PRO A 113 -1.88 -4.08 -1.45
C PRO A 113 -0.37 -3.97 -1.63
N LYS A 114 0.15 -4.77 -2.55
CA LYS A 114 1.56 -4.74 -2.95
C LYS A 114 1.65 -4.31 -4.41
N ILE A 115 2.76 -3.68 -4.75
CA ILE A 115 3.06 -3.34 -6.13
C ILE A 115 3.61 -4.59 -6.80
N ASN A 116 2.98 -5.02 -7.87
CA ASN A 116 3.52 -6.09 -8.71
C ASN A 116 4.65 -5.54 -9.56
N GLN A 117 5.84 -6.03 -9.30
CA GLN A 117 7.00 -5.72 -10.13
C GLN A 117 7.25 -6.83 -11.13
#